data_8dfae5140fb4e697b00e403c9185917e
#
_entry.id   8dfae5140fb4e697b00e403c9185917e
#
_cell.length_a   1.000
_cell.length_b   1.000
_cell.length_c   1.000
_cell.angle_alpha   90.00
_cell.angle_beta   90.00
_cell.angle_gamma   90.00
#
_symmetry.space_group_name_H-M   'P 1'
#
loop_
_entity.id
_entity.type
_entity.pdbx_description
1 polymer ?
#
loop_
_entity_poly.entity_id
_entity_poly.type
_entity_poly.pdbx_seq_one_letter_code
_entity_poly.pdbx_strand_id
1 'polypeptide(L)'
;MDWRHLPGPWRNMTTVQWREPVQSHGARIAVYSCYFGRHEPFHPDALGPEGEWDRIVFTDHPDLVVAGAQVVQVVDPSIAAAGLSRLPKIRPHLFLAGYDWLIYVDNRARLRCDPAGLSGRIEAEYPQGAPAGRYLFRHGERDCAYRETRVCRRMGSITKAQAHGIKRQFQAAGFPENQGLFVNTCMIQKTGSTSTDQANDLWFSLFMTMAPRDQITLPFVLWQLGTAFEVLPMTRSDVVDWPVFGFRDRRRFRLGLPPVPKAVAEQVDETDETSA
;
A
#
# COMPACT_ATOMS: atom_id res chain seq x y z
N MET A 1 -11.85 20.39 -2.64
CA MET A 1 -10.78 21.44 -2.66
C MET A 1 -9.70 20.99 -3.61
N ASP A 2 -9.32 21.78 -4.61
CA ASP A 2 -8.26 21.35 -5.56
C ASP A 2 -6.90 21.52 -4.86
N TRP A 3 -6.24 20.40 -4.52
CA TRP A 3 -4.94 20.33 -3.85
C TRP A 3 -3.80 21.00 -4.66
N ARG A 4 -3.99 21.18 -5.98
CA ARG A 4 -3.02 21.85 -6.87
C ARG A 4 -2.80 23.31 -6.48
N HIS A 5 -3.72 23.89 -5.71
CA HIS A 5 -3.60 25.25 -5.20
C HIS A 5 -2.90 25.33 -3.83
N LEU A 6 -2.63 24.20 -3.18
CA LEU A 6 -1.89 24.19 -1.92
C LEU A 6 -0.43 24.64 -2.13
N PRO A 7 0.17 25.43 -1.24
CA PRO A 7 1.57 25.83 -1.36
C PRO A 7 2.49 24.62 -1.14
N GLY A 8 3.38 24.33 -2.12
CA GLY A 8 4.34 23.25 -1.99
C GLY A 8 4.95 22.78 -3.31
N PRO A 9 5.99 21.93 -3.26
CA PRO A 9 6.71 21.45 -4.44
C PRO A 9 5.90 20.55 -5.37
N TRP A 10 4.73 20.09 -4.95
CA TRP A 10 3.82 19.20 -5.69
C TRP A 10 3.11 19.86 -6.88
N ARG A 11 3.18 21.20 -7.03
CA ARG A 11 2.52 21.93 -8.11
C ARG A 11 2.99 21.56 -9.52
N ASN A 12 4.21 21.07 -9.64
CA ASN A 12 4.88 20.80 -10.92
C ASN A 12 5.05 19.32 -11.23
N MET A 13 4.38 18.42 -10.50
CA MET A 13 4.47 17.00 -10.82
C MET A 13 3.74 16.69 -12.13
N THR A 14 4.51 16.18 -13.09
CA THR A 14 3.98 15.60 -14.32
C THR A 14 3.02 14.48 -13.93
N THR A 15 1.77 14.60 -14.31
CA THR A 15 0.79 13.54 -14.15
C THR A 15 1.23 12.38 -15.02
N VAL A 16 1.69 11.28 -14.42
CA VAL A 16 1.91 10.05 -15.17
C VAL A 16 0.54 9.66 -15.72
N GLN A 17 0.37 9.79 -17.04
CA GLN A 17 -0.85 9.37 -17.70
C GLN A 17 -0.73 7.87 -17.96
N TRP A 18 -1.40 7.08 -17.16
CA TRP A 18 -1.67 5.69 -17.48
C TRP A 18 -2.70 5.66 -18.61
N ARG A 19 -2.39 4.97 -19.71
CA ARG A 19 -3.15 5.11 -20.94
C ARG A 19 -4.46 4.33 -20.97
N GLU A 20 -4.49 3.15 -20.34
CA GLU A 20 -5.66 2.27 -20.35
C GLU A 20 -5.80 1.52 -19.01
N PRO A 21 -6.77 1.88 -18.17
CA PRO A 21 -7.05 1.12 -16.96
C PRO A 21 -7.55 -0.28 -17.30
N VAL A 22 -7.21 -1.25 -16.46
CA VAL A 22 -7.81 -2.59 -16.50
C VAL A 22 -9.28 -2.43 -16.22
N GLN A 23 -10.10 -2.91 -17.15
CA GLN A 23 -11.56 -2.89 -17.03
C GLN A 23 -12.05 -4.17 -16.34
N SER A 24 -13.01 -4.02 -15.45
CA SER A 24 -13.78 -5.17 -14.97
C SER A 24 -14.58 -5.78 -16.10
N HIS A 25 -14.56 -7.10 -16.21
CA HIS A 25 -15.41 -7.88 -17.11
C HIS A 25 -16.64 -8.47 -16.40
N GLY A 26 -17.14 -7.77 -15.38
CA GLY A 26 -18.31 -8.18 -14.60
C GLY A 26 -18.03 -8.48 -13.13
N ALA A 27 -16.74 -8.64 -12.74
CA ALA A 27 -16.36 -8.78 -11.34
C ALA A 27 -16.57 -7.45 -10.60
N ARG A 28 -17.17 -7.50 -9.40
CA ARG A 28 -17.34 -6.33 -8.54
C ARG A 28 -16.07 -5.97 -7.76
N ILE A 29 -15.14 -6.90 -7.63
CA ILE A 29 -13.97 -6.79 -6.78
C ILE A 29 -12.70 -7.03 -7.60
N ALA A 30 -11.68 -6.17 -7.43
CA ALA A 30 -10.32 -6.44 -7.86
C ALA A 30 -9.42 -6.66 -6.63
N VAL A 31 -8.71 -7.79 -6.60
CA VAL A 31 -7.60 -8.04 -5.68
C VAL A 31 -6.30 -7.82 -6.46
N TYR A 32 -5.46 -6.91 -5.99
CA TYR A 32 -4.25 -6.59 -6.74
C TYR A 32 -3.01 -6.45 -5.86
N SER A 33 -1.86 -6.72 -6.48
CA SER A 33 -0.54 -6.58 -5.87
C SER A 33 0.41 -5.84 -6.79
N CYS A 34 1.51 -5.32 -6.23
CA CYS A 34 2.56 -4.62 -6.95
C CYS A 34 3.90 -5.30 -6.70
N TYR A 35 4.50 -5.84 -7.75
CA TYR A 35 5.81 -6.45 -7.71
C TYR A 35 6.77 -5.78 -8.68
N PHE A 36 7.73 -5.00 -8.17
CA PHE A 36 8.64 -4.18 -8.96
C PHE A 36 10.08 -4.30 -8.47
N GLY A 37 11.02 -4.23 -9.42
CA GLY A 37 12.44 -4.34 -9.14
C GLY A 37 12.83 -5.76 -8.68
N ARG A 38 14.11 -5.94 -8.33
CA ARG A 38 14.67 -7.27 -7.94
C ARG A 38 15.22 -7.25 -6.51
N HIS A 39 14.43 -6.73 -5.57
CA HIS A 39 14.88 -6.60 -4.19
C HIS A 39 14.33 -7.67 -3.23
N GLU A 40 13.34 -8.43 -3.67
CA GLU A 40 12.69 -9.51 -2.93
C GLU A 40 12.11 -10.57 -3.88
N PRO A 41 11.84 -11.81 -3.44
CA PRO A 41 11.18 -12.81 -4.26
C PRO A 41 9.73 -12.39 -4.55
N PHE A 42 9.22 -12.82 -5.71
CA PHE A 42 7.79 -12.75 -6.01
C PHE A 42 7.05 -13.80 -5.16
N HIS A 43 5.89 -13.39 -4.63
CA HIS A 43 5.02 -14.27 -3.84
C HIS A 43 3.71 -14.51 -4.61
N PRO A 44 3.55 -15.68 -5.26
CA PRO A 44 2.40 -15.95 -6.13
C PRO A 44 1.06 -15.99 -5.38
N ASP A 45 1.09 -16.36 -4.09
CA ASP A 45 -0.11 -16.50 -3.27
C ASP A 45 -0.53 -15.18 -2.59
N ALA A 46 0.12 -14.05 -2.89
CA ALA A 46 -0.21 -12.76 -2.27
C ALA A 46 -1.69 -12.39 -2.46
N LEU A 47 -2.24 -12.67 -3.64
CA LEU A 47 -3.62 -12.37 -4.01
C LEU A 47 -4.67 -13.27 -3.35
N GLY A 48 -4.23 -14.26 -2.57
CA GLY A 48 -5.14 -15.21 -1.91
C GLY A 48 -5.80 -16.19 -2.88
N PRO A 49 -6.97 -16.75 -2.52
CA PRO A 49 -7.65 -17.76 -3.30
C PRO A 49 -8.21 -17.21 -4.62
N GLU A 50 -8.57 -18.09 -5.53
CA GLU A 50 -9.38 -17.79 -6.71
C GLU A 50 -10.87 -17.73 -6.36
N GLY A 51 -11.64 -16.94 -7.14
CA GLY A 51 -13.08 -16.79 -6.93
C GLY A 51 -13.69 -15.82 -7.97
N GLU A 52 -14.85 -15.26 -7.65
CA GLU A 52 -15.59 -14.34 -8.52
C GLU A 52 -15.06 -12.89 -8.45
N TRP A 53 -13.74 -12.72 -8.39
CA TRP A 53 -13.04 -11.45 -8.41
C TRP A 53 -11.85 -11.50 -9.35
N ASP A 54 -11.49 -10.35 -9.89
CA ASP A 54 -10.32 -10.23 -10.74
C ASP A 54 -9.05 -10.19 -9.86
N ARG A 55 -8.04 -10.97 -10.26
CA ARG A 55 -6.72 -11.02 -9.63
C ARG A 55 -5.70 -10.35 -10.55
N ILE A 56 -5.01 -9.32 -10.07
CA ILE A 56 -4.17 -8.47 -10.91
C ILE A 56 -2.80 -8.26 -10.25
N VAL A 57 -1.73 -8.40 -11.03
CA VAL A 57 -0.36 -8.07 -10.61
C VAL A 57 0.18 -6.97 -11.50
N PHE A 58 0.51 -5.83 -10.91
CA PHE A 58 1.25 -4.76 -11.58
C PHE A 58 2.75 -4.99 -11.40
N THR A 59 3.54 -4.88 -12.48
CA THR A 59 4.97 -5.21 -12.46
C THR A 59 5.77 -4.48 -13.53
N ASP A 60 7.09 -4.37 -13.33
CA ASP A 60 8.08 -3.99 -14.34
C ASP A 60 8.82 -5.21 -14.93
N HIS A 61 8.44 -6.43 -14.55
CA HIS A 61 9.07 -7.66 -15.04
C HIS A 61 8.35 -8.17 -16.30
N PRO A 62 8.97 -8.11 -17.49
CA PRO A 62 8.29 -8.42 -18.75
C PRO A 62 7.86 -9.90 -18.88
N ASP A 63 8.58 -10.81 -18.22
CA ASP A 63 8.37 -12.25 -18.33
C ASP A 63 7.57 -12.83 -17.16
N LEU A 64 7.03 -11.99 -16.27
CA LEU A 64 6.26 -12.48 -15.13
C LEU A 64 4.93 -13.06 -15.61
N VAL A 65 4.70 -14.32 -15.28
CA VAL A 65 3.42 -15.01 -15.49
C VAL A 65 2.90 -15.49 -14.13
N VAL A 66 1.63 -15.23 -13.87
CA VAL A 66 0.97 -15.60 -12.61
C VAL A 66 -0.30 -16.38 -12.95
N ALA A 67 -0.37 -17.64 -12.53
CA ALA A 67 -1.54 -18.47 -12.78
C ALA A 67 -2.80 -17.83 -12.15
N GLY A 68 -3.89 -17.80 -12.91
CA GLY A 68 -5.17 -17.25 -12.46
C GLY A 68 -5.16 -15.75 -12.14
N ALA A 69 -4.17 -15.00 -12.66
CA ALA A 69 -4.13 -13.55 -12.50
C ALA A 69 -3.71 -12.84 -13.79
N GLN A 70 -4.28 -11.66 -14.02
CA GLN A 70 -3.84 -10.77 -15.07
C GLN A 70 -2.54 -10.06 -14.63
N VAL A 71 -1.51 -10.14 -15.46
CA VAL A 71 -0.25 -9.41 -15.25
C VAL A 71 -0.24 -8.16 -16.12
N VAL A 72 -0.03 -7.01 -15.49
CA VAL A 72 -0.05 -5.69 -16.14
C VAL A 72 1.33 -5.05 -16.04
N GLN A 73 1.93 -4.79 -17.19
CA GLN A 73 3.23 -4.13 -17.26
C GLN A 73 3.09 -2.62 -17.01
N VAL A 74 3.85 -2.11 -16.05
CA VAL A 74 3.93 -0.68 -15.74
C VAL A 74 5.39 -0.25 -15.83
N VAL A 75 5.73 0.46 -16.88
CA VAL A 75 7.09 0.90 -17.17
C VAL A 75 7.11 2.41 -17.41
N ASP A 76 7.93 3.10 -16.64
CA ASP A 76 8.27 4.50 -16.88
C ASP A 76 9.75 4.70 -16.52
N PRO A 77 10.63 4.96 -17.51
CA PRO A 77 12.06 5.07 -17.25
C PRO A 77 12.45 6.28 -16.40
N SER A 78 11.56 7.24 -16.21
CA SER A 78 11.77 8.42 -15.37
C SER A 78 11.50 8.15 -13.89
N ILE A 79 10.86 7.01 -13.55
CA ILE A 79 10.45 6.66 -12.19
C ILE A 79 11.19 5.40 -11.74
N ALA A 80 11.88 5.48 -10.61
CA ALA A 80 12.52 4.30 -10.01
C ALA A 80 11.48 3.23 -9.62
N ALA A 81 11.87 1.94 -9.59
CA ALA A 81 11.01 0.81 -9.28
C ALA A 81 10.21 1.00 -7.96
N ALA A 82 10.81 1.63 -6.95
CA ALA A 82 10.12 1.97 -5.69
C ALA A 82 8.93 2.94 -5.90
N GLY A 83 9.08 3.93 -6.80
CA GLY A 83 8.00 4.83 -7.20
C GLY A 83 6.95 4.12 -8.04
N LEU A 84 7.40 3.34 -9.03
CA LEU A 84 6.49 2.55 -9.90
C LEU A 84 5.63 1.59 -9.06
N SER A 85 6.21 0.92 -8.07
CA SER A 85 5.45 0.01 -7.20
C SER A 85 4.37 0.72 -6.38
N ARG A 86 4.54 2.01 -6.10
CA ARG A 86 3.56 2.81 -5.34
C ARG A 86 2.51 3.47 -6.22
N LEU A 87 2.76 3.56 -7.52
CA LEU A 87 1.87 4.20 -8.45
C LEU A 87 0.50 3.49 -8.50
N PRO A 88 0.36 2.20 -8.88
CA PRO A 88 -0.94 1.52 -8.80
C PRO A 88 -1.40 1.27 -7.36
N LYS A 89 -0.48 1.06 -6.42
CA LYS A 89 -0.81 0.87 -5.01
C LYS A 89 -1.58 2.06 -4.42
N ILE A 90 -1.09 3.28 -4.67
CA ILE A 90 -1.61 4.51 -4.06
C ILE A 90 -2.72 5.11 -4.92
N ARG A 91 -2.60 5.03 -6.25
CA ARG A 91 -3.52 5.63 -7.24
C ARG A 91 -4.28 4.57 -8.03
N PRO A 92 -4.97 3.61 -7.38
CA PRO A 92 -5.63 2.51 -8.09
C PRO A 92 -6.71 3.01 -9.05
N HIS A 93 -7.34 4.16 -8.81
CA HIS A 93 -8.33 4.78 -9.68
C HIS A 93 -7.84 5.10 -11.10
N LEU A 94 -6.52 5.16 -11.31
CA LEU A 94 -5.94 5.32 -12.65
C LEU A 94 -5.71 4.00 -13.38
N PHE A 95 -5.70 2.88 -12.65
CA PHE A 95 -5.28 1.57 -13.16
C PHE A 95 -6.41 0.57 -13.22
N LEU A 96 -7.47 0.77 -12.43
CA LEU A 96 -8.56 -0.17 -12.24
C LEU A 96 -9.90 0.57 -12.39
N ALA A 97 -10.73 0.13 -13.32
CA ALA A 97 -12.03 0.74 -13.60
C ALA A 97 -13.16 -0.29 -13.65
N GLY A 98 -14.36 0.12 -13.29
CA GLY A 98 -15.55 -0.73 -13.32
C GLY A 98 -15.68 -1.67 -12.10
N TYR A 99 -14.87 -1.53 -11.08
CA TYR A 99 -14.96 -2.29 -9.83
C TYR A 99 -15.65 -1.46 -8.75
N ASP A 100 -16.38 -2.13 -7.86
CA ASP A 100 -16.94 -1.52 -6.64
C ASP A 100 -15.90 -1.48 -5.52
N TRP A 101 -15.10 -2.55 -5.41
CA TRP A 101 -14.11 -2.73 -4.37
C TRP A 101 -12.72 -3.03 -4.93
N LEU A 102 -11.72 -2.38 -4.36
CA LEU A 102 -10.31 -2.57 -4.66
C LEU A 102 -9.58 -3.02 -3.39
N ILE A 103 -8.95 -4.19 -3.44
CA ILE A 103 -8.22 -4.78 -2.32
C ILE A 103 -6.75 -4.92 -2.73
N TYR A 104 -5.90 -4.05 -2.21
CA TYR A 104 -4.46 -4.14 -2.37
C TYR A 104 -3.84 -5.08 -1.35
N VAL A 105 -2.94 -5.95 -1.79
CA VAL A 105 -2.14 -6.82 -0.94
C VAL A 105 -0.66 -6.68 -1.30
N ASP A 106 0.18 -6.38 -0.30
CA ASP A 106 1.63 -6.26 -0.49
C ASP A 106 2.24 -7.63 -0.90
N ASN A 107 3.25 -7.65 -1.78
CA ASN A 107 3.93 -8.89 -2.19
C ASN A 107 4.47 -9.73 -1.02
N ARG A 108 4.70 -9.13 0.16
CA ARG A 108 5.11 -9.84 1.38
C ARG A 108 3.94 -10.30 2.25
N ALA A 109 2.72 -10.11 1.80
CA ALA A 109 1.52 -10.57 2.47
C ALA A 109 0.85 -11.68 1.68
N ARG A 110 -0.02 -12.44 2.33
CA ARG A 110 -0.95 -13.37 1.71
C ARG A 110 -2.35 -13.09 2.21
N LEU A 111 -3.27 -12.82 1.30
CA LEU A 111 -4.68 -12.65 1.64
C LEU A 111 -5.24 -13.99 2.15
N ARG A 112 -5.82 -13.99 3.34
CA ARG A 112 -6.34 -15.20 4.04
C ARG A 112 -7.84 -15.38 3.89
N CYS A 113 -8.54 -14.29 3.71
CA CYS A 113 -9.99 -14.29 3.66
C CYS A 113 -10.51 -14.24 2.22
N ASP A 114 -11.72 -14.69 2.05
CA ASP A 114 -12.52 -14.47 0.84
C ASP A 114 -12.79 -12.97 0.65
N PRO A 115 -12.38 -12.36 -0.49
CA PRO A 115 -12.63 -10.96 -0.82
C PRO A 115 -14.08 -10.54 -0.80
N ALA A 116 -14.98 -11.40 -1.28
CA ALA A 116 -16.43 -11.12 -1.29
C ALA A 116 -16.99 -11.14 0.15
N GLY A 117 -16.56 -12.11 0.96
CA GLY A 117 -16.90 -12.15 2.38
C GLY A 117 -16.32 -10.95 3.15
N LEU A 118 -15.15 -10.45 2.79
CA LEU A 118 -14.54 -9.26 3.41
C LEU A 118 -15.34 -8.00 3.08
N SER A 119 -15.65 -7.75 1.81
CA SER A 119 -16.47 -6.60 1.40
C SER A 119 -17.87 -6.69 1.97
N GLY A 120 -18.48 -7.89 2.00
CA GLY A 120 -19.79 -8.11 2.60
C GLY A 120 -19.82 -7.83 4.11
N ARG A 121 -18.78 -8.20 4.86
CA ARG A 121 -18.65 -7.82 6.28
C ARG A 121 -18.55 -6.31 6.49
N ILE A 122 -17.81 -5.62 5.63
CA ILE A 122 -17.74 -4.17 5.67
C ILE A 122 -19.10 -3.56 5.34
N GLU A 123 -19.77 -4.02 4.29
CA GLU A 123 -21.10 -3.52 3.92
C GLU A 123 -22.16 -3.75 5.01
N ALA A 124 -22.07 -4.84 5.76
CA ALA A 124 -22.99 -5.15 6.85
C ALA A 124 -22.93 -4.15 8.02
N GLU A 125 -21.79 -3.45 8.21
CA GLU A 125 -21.67 -2.38 9.22
C GLU A 125 -22.41 -1.10 8.81
N TYR A 126 -22.89 -0.99 7.58
CA TYR A 126 -23.52 0.21 7.01
C TYR A 126 -24.88 -0.12 6.40
N PRO A 127 -25.96 -0.12 7.17
CA PRO A 127 -27.30 -0.47 6.68
C PRO A 127 -27.82 0.35 5.49
N GLN A 128 -27.26 1.57 5.30
CA GLN A 128 -27.58 2.44 4.17
C GLN A 128 -26.56 2.35 3.02
N GLY A 129 -25.70 1.33 3.05
CA GLY A 129 -24.58 1.14 2.12
C GLY A 129 -23.26 1.73 2.62
N ALA A 130 -22.20 0.95 2.47
CA ALA A 130 -20.86 1.37 2.88
C ALA A 130 -20.42 2.61 2.07
N PRO A 131 -19.89 3.66 2.71
CA PRO A 131 -19.47 4.87 2.01
C PRO A 131 -18.29 4.59 1.05
N ALA A 132 -18.30 5.27 -0.10
CA ALA A 132 -17.15 5.25 -0.99
C ALA A 132 -15.95 5.93 -0.31
N GLY A 133 -14.79 5.26 -0.33
CA GLY A 133 -13.61 5.76 0.36
C GLY A 133 -12.63 4.67 0.77
N ARG A 134 -11.67 5.02 1.62
CA ARG A 134 -10.69 4.09 2.16
C ARG A 134 -11.14 3.48 3.47
N TYR A 135 -10.87 2.19 3.62
CA TYR A 135 -11.06 1.39 4.82
C TYR A 135 -9.68 0.98 5.34
N LEU A 136 -9.28 1.49 6.49
CA LEU A 136 -7.91 1.45 6.99
C LEU A 136 -7.78 0.60 8.24
N PHE A 137 -6.69 -0.16 8.32
CA PHE A 137 -6.29 -0.87 9.53
C PHE A 137 -5.42 0.04 10.40
N ARG A 138 -5.72 0.16 11.68
CA ARG A 138 -4.85 0.86 12.64
C ARG A 138 -3.49 0.17 12.73
N HIS A 139 -2.45 0.97 12.91
CA HIS A 139 -1.14 0.43 13.27
C HIS A 139 -1.16 -0.02 14.74
N GLY A 140 -0.74 -1.27 15.00
CA GLY A 140 -0.87 -1.87 16.34
C GLY A 140 -0.05 -1.21 17.45
N GLU A 141 1.08 -0.56 17.11
CA GLU A 141 2.03 -0.02 18.09
C GLU A 141 2.12 1.51 18.11
N ARG A 142 1.75 2.17 17.04
CA ARG A 142 1.95 3.61 16.85
C ARG A 142 0.72 4.28 16.26
N ASP A 143 0.51 5.52 16.64
CA ASP A 143 -0.62 6.35 16.25
C ASP A 143 -0.21 7.72 15.67
N CYS A 144 1.09 7.91 15.40
CA CYS A 144 1.64 9.22 15.10
C CYS A 144 2.68 9.17 13.97
N ALA A 145 2.45 9.92 12.89
CA ALA A 145 3.38 10.02 11.77
C ALA A 145 4.74 10.60 12.16
N TYR A 146 4.79 11.49 13.17
CA TYR A 146 6.07 11.98 13.70
C TYR A 146 6.87 10.88 14.40
N ARG A 147 6.21 10.00 15.15
CA ARG A 147 6.87 8.82 15.79
C ARG A 147 7.35 7.86 14.71
N GLU A 148 6.53 7.57 13.71
CA GLU A 148 6.90 6.72 12.58
C GLU A 148 8.11 7.27 11.83
N THR A 149 8.18 8.57 11.59
CA THR A 149 9.34 9.23 10.98
C THR A 149 10.63 8.97 11.79
N ARG A 150 10.56 9.02 13.13
CA ARG A 150 11.71 8.71 13.99
C ARG A 150 12.13 7.25 13.90
N VAL A 151 11.15 6.32 13.86
CA VAL A 151 11.41 4.87 13.72
C VAL A 151 12.05 4.59 12.36
N CYS A 152 11.47 5.07 11.26
CA CYS A 152 12.00 4.90 9.91
C CYS A 152 13.44 5.43 9.77
N ARG A 153 13.76 6.55 10.43
CA ARG A 153 15.14 7.05 10.48
C ARG A 153 16.08 6.09 11.23
N ARG A 154 15.67 5.59 12.39
CA ARG A 154 16.50 4.62 13.17
C ARG A 154 16.76 3.33 12.41
N MET A 155 15.76 2.86 11.67
CA MET A 155 15.85 1.66 10.83
C MET A 155 16.59 1.90 9.50
N GLY A 156 17.07 3.13 9.23
CA GLY A 156 17.74 3.46 7.98
C GLY A 156 16.81 3.48 6.74
N SER A 157 15.50 3.46 6.92
CA SER A 157 14.52 3.51 5.82
C SER A 157 14.38 4.90 5.20
N ILE A 158 14.78 5.94 5.95
CA ILE A 158 14.90 7.32 5.49
C ILE A 158 16.17 7.95 6.09
N THR A 159 16.73 8.92 5.41
CA THR A 159 17.92 9.66 5.87
C THR A 159 17.57 10.67 6.98
N LYS A 160 18.59 11.17 7.68
CA LYS A 160 18.43 12.25 8.66
C LYS A 160 17.87 13.53 8.00
N ALA A 161 18.33 13.86 6.80
CA ALA A 161 17.87 15.02 6.05
C ALA A 161 16.38 14.89 5.68
N GLN A 162 15.96 13.72 5.19
CA GLN A 162 14.55 13.43 4.91
C GLN A 162 13.69 13.55 6.17
N ALA A 163 14.10 12.95 7.29
CA ALA A 163 13.35 13.04 8.55
C ALA A 163 13.18 14.49 9.03
N HIS A 164 14.23 15.33 8.92
CA HIS A 164 14.12 16.75 9.23
C HIS A 164 13.20 17.50 8.27
N GLY A 165 13.28 17.20 6.97
CA GLY A 165 12.40 17.79 5.95
C GLY A 165 10.94 17.50 6.23
N ILE A 166 10.59 16.24 6.49
CA ILE A 166 9.24 15.78 6.85
C ILE A 166 8.73 16.55 8.08
N LYS A 167 9.51 16.56 9.16
CA LYS A 167 9.12 17.24 10.39
C LYS A 167 8.84 18.73 10.16
N ARG A 168 9.72 19.42 9.41
CA ARG A 168 9.51 20.86 9.08
C ARG A 168 8.24 21.08 8.29
N GLN A 169 7.94 20.24 7.31
CA GLN A 169 6.73 20.37 6.49
C GLN A 169 5.48 20.13 7.32
N PHE A 170 5.46 19.12 8.18
CA PHE A 170 4.36 18.85 9.10
C PHE A 170 4.11 20.04 10.04
N GLN A 171 5.18 20.59 10.64
CA GLN A 171 5.08 21.74 11.54
C GLN A 171 4.62 23.01 10.82
N ALA A 172 5.15 23.29 9.63
CA ALA A 172 4.77 24.44 8.83
C ALA A 172 3.30 24.40 8.39
N ALA A 173 2.75 23.20 8.18
CA ALA A 173 1.35 22.99 7.86
C ALA A 173 0.44 23.00 9.11
N GLY A 174 1.00 23.00 10.32
CA GLY A 174 0.23 22.86 11.56
C GLY A 174 -0.32 21.44 11.79
N PHE A 175 0.27 20.40 11.16
CA PHE A 175 -0.18 19.02 11.31
C PHE A 175 0.00 18.56 12.76
N PRO A 176 -1.08 18.15 13.46
CA PRO A 176 -0.99 17.75 14.87
C PRO A 176 -0.31 16.38 15.02
N GLU A 177 0.24 16.10 16.20
CA GLU A 177 0.64 14.74 16.57
C GLU A 177 -0.61 13.86 16.81
N ASN A 178 -0.42 12.53 16.74
CA ASN A 178 -1.43 11.51 17.09
C ASN A 178 -2.72 11.57 16.23
N GLN A 179 -2.59 11.90 14.95
CA GLN A 179 -3.69 11.86 13.98
C GLN A 179 -3.94 10.46 13.40
N GLY A 180 -3.50 9.44 14.10
CA GLY A 180 -3.55 8.05 13.64
C GLY A 180 -2.32 7.64 12.83
N LEU A 181 -2.11 6.34 12.74
CA LEU A 181 -1.18 5.70 11.83
C LEU A 181 -1.84 4.42 11.31
N PHE A 182 -1.64 4.11 10.03
CA PHE A 182 -2.34 3.03 9.37
C PHE A 182 -1.38 2.05 8.72
N VAL A 183 -1.78 0.78 8.65
CA VAL A 183 -1.01 -0.28 8.01
C VAL A 183 -1.36 -0.30 6.52
N ASN A 184 -0.35 -0.16 5.66
CA ASN A 184 -0.52 -0.14 4.21
C ASN A 184 -0.10 -1.46 3.53
N THR A 185 0.05 -2.54 4.30
CA THR A 185 0.34 -3.89 3.79
C THR A 185 -0.86 -4.50 3.06
N CYS A 186 -2.05 -4.20 3.55
CA CYS A 186 -3.32 -4.46 2.90
C CYS A 186 -4.15 -3.17 2.96
N MET A 187 -4.74 -2.78 1.85
CA MET A 187 -5.57 -1.58 1.77
C MET A 187 -6.86 -1.88 1.03
N ILE A 188 -7.97 -1.42 1.55
CA ILE A 188 -9.29 -1.62 0.99
C ILE A 188 -9.85 -0.26 0.60
N GLN A 189 -10.41 -0.18 -0.60
CA GLN A 189 -11.07 1.02 -1.10
C GLN A 189 -12.39 0.65 -1.78
N LYS A 190 -13.48 1.29 -1.36
CA LYS A 190 -14.71 1.33 -2.15
C LYS A 190 -14.62 2.49 -3.13
N THR A 191 -14.87 2.23 -4.41
CA THR A 191 -14.72 3.22 -5.48
C THR A 191 -15.84 4.26 -5.47
N GLY A 192 -15.75 5.27 -6.33
CA GLY A 192 -16.80 6.29 -6.50
C GLY A 192 -16.63 7.55 -5.65
N SER A 193 -15.52 7.71 -4.92
CA SER A 193 -15.22 8.91 -4.13
C SER A 193 -14.15 9.78 -4.79
N THR A 194 -14.56 10.88 -5.42
CA THR A 194 -13.62 11.85 -6.01
C THR A 194 -12.66 12.45 -4.97
N SER A 195 -13.11 12.67 -3.73
CA SER A 195 -12.24 13.17 -2.66
C SER A 195 -11.16 12.16 -2.28
N THR A 196 -11.47 10.87 -2.30
CA THR A 196 -10.50 9.80 -2.08
C THR A 196 -9.48 9.73 -3.23
N ASP A 197 -9.92 9.88 -4.47
CA ASP A 197 -9.02 9.87 -5.63
C ASP A 197 -8.08 11.08 -5.60
N GLN A 198 -8.56 12.26 -5.21
CA GLN A 198 -7.73 13.44 -4.98
C GLN A 198 -6.73 13.24 -3.83
N ALA A 199 -7.14 12.58 -2.76
CA ALA A 199 -6.24 12.23 -1.67
C ALA A 199 -5.16 11.24 -2.11
N ASN A 200 -5.50 10.26 -2.95
CA ASN A 200 -4.55 9.34 -3.55
C ASN A 200 -3.52 10.06 -4.42
N ASP A 201 -3.95 11.05 -5.21
CA ASP A 201 -3.05 11.85 -6.05
C ASP A 201 -2.07 12.66 -5.21
N LEU A 202 -2.56 13.36 -4.18
CA LEU A 202 -1.69 14.10 -3.26
C LEU A 202 -0.76 13.14 -2.50
N TRP A 203 -1.26 12.00 -2.05
CA TRP A 203 -0.47 11.01 -1.33
C TRP A 203 0.70 10.49 -2.16
N PHE A 204 0.47 10.13 -3.42
CA PHE A 204 1.53 9.72 -4.32
C PHE A 204 2.54 10.86 -4.56
N SER A 205 2.06 12.08 -4.75
CA SER A 205 2.91 13.26 -4.90
C SER A 205 3.85 13.45 -3.70
N LEU A 206 3.31 13.35 -2.47
CA LEU A 206 4.10 13.47 -1.25
C LEU A 206 5.03 12.27 -1.01
N PHE A 207 4.63 11.07 -1.43
CA PHE A 207 5.53 9.93 -1.43
C PHE A 207 6.77 10.18 -2.31
N MET A 208 6.58 10.76 -3.49
CA MET A 208 7.67 11.04 -4.43
C MET A 208 8.56 12.21 -4.01
N THR A 209 8.02 13.21 -3.32
CA THR A 209 8.72 14.49 -3.08
C THR A 209 9.12 14.71 -1.63
N MET A 210 8.38 14.18 -0.66
CA MET A 210 8.59 14.45 0.77
C MET A 210 9.19 13.26 1.51
N ALA A 211 8.58 12.09 1.39
CA ALA A 211 9.00 10.91 2.14
C ALA A 211 8.76 9.64 1.32
N PRO A 212 9.80 8.85 0.99
CA PRO A 212 9.65 7.58 0.26
C PRO A 212 9.09 6.47 1.18
N ARG A 213 8.13 6.83 2.01
CA ARG A 213 7.41 5.97 2.97
C ARG A 213 5.95 6.36 2.98
N ASP A 214 5.13 5.56 2.32
CA ASP A 214 3.70 5.74 2.16
C ASP A 214 2.95 5.86 3.51
N GLN A 215 3.40 5.13 4.53
CA GLN A 215 2.80 5.14 5.86
C GLN A 215 2.98 6.47 6.62
N ILE A 216 4.07 7.20 6.36
CA ILE A 216 4.32 8.50 7.00
C ILE A 216 3.39 9.59 6.43
N THR A 217 3.15 9.55 5.11
CA THR A 217 2.46 10.64 4.40
C THR A 217 0.95 10.49 4.39
N LEU A 218 0.41 9.27 4.51
CA LEU A 218 -1.05 9.05 4.46
C LEU A 218 -1.83 9.84 5.53
N PRO A 219 -1.49 9.80 6.84
CA PRO A 219 -2.24 10.56 7.85
C PRO A 219 -2.24 12.06 7.60
N PHE A 220 -1.11 12.59 7.11
CA PHE A 220 -0.99 13.99 6.76
C PHE A 220 -1.92 14.39 5.62
N VAL A 221 -2.00 13.57 4.57
CA VAL A 221 -2.89 13.81 3.42
C VAL A 221 -4.36 13.82 3.85
N LEU A 222 -4.77 12.80 4.61
CA LEU A 222 -6.15 12.67 5.08
C LEU A 222 -6.55 13.88 5.95
N TRP A 223 -5.66 14.29 6.86
CA TRP A 223 -5.87 15.47 7.69
C TRP A 223 -5.94 16.75 6.86
N GLN A 224 -5.00 16.96 5.94
CA GLN A 224 -4.88 18.18 5.16
C GLN A 224 -6.08 18.43 4.24
N LEU A 225 -6.62 17.37 3.66
CA LEU A 225 -7.78 17.48 2.77
C LEU A 225 -9.12 17.30 3.49
N GLY A 226 -9.11 16.89 4.76
CA GLY A 226 -10.32 16.50 5.45
C GLY A 226 -11.04 15.33 4.78
N THR A 227 -10.28 14.46 4.10
CA THR A 227 -10.85 13.31 3.38
C THR A 227 -11.40 12.31 4.38
N ALA A 228 -12.67 11.95 4.22
CA ALA A 228 -13.28 10.90 5.02
C ALA A 228 -12.65 9.54 4.73
N PHE A 229 -12.47 8.74 5.77
CA PHE A 229 -12.02 7.36 5.71
C PHE A 229 -12.63 6.59 6.88
N GLU A 230 -12.73 5.29 6.71
CA GLU A 230 -13.26 4.39 7.74
C GLU A 230 -12.11 3.62 8.39
N VAL A 231 -12.18 3.44 9.69
CA VAL A 231 -11.24 2.58 10.42
C VAL A 231 -11.92 1.26 10.70
N LEU A 232 -11.36 0.19 10.14
CA LEU A 232 -11.90 -1.14 10.30
C LEU A 232 -11.85 -1.60 11.76
N PRO A 233 -12.92 -2.24 12.28
CA PRO A 233 -12.95 -2.80 13.63
C PRO A 233 -12.07 -4.05 13.77
N MET A 234 -11.59 -4.60 12.66
CA MET A 234 -10.69 -5.75 12.60
C MET A 234 -9.23 -5.34 12.45
N THR A 235 -8.33 -6.23 12.79
CA THR A 235 -6.89 -6.03 12.61
C THR A 235 -6.42 -6.52 11.23
N ARG A 236 -5.22 -6.09 10.82
CA ARG A 236 -4.59 -6.60 9.58
C ARG A 236 -4.45 -8.13 9.61
N SER A 237 -4.08 -8.73 10.75
CA SER A 237 -3.86 -10.17 10.89
C SER A 237 -5.13 -11.01 10.73
N ASP A 238 -6.31 -10.40 10.84
CA ASP A 238 -7.57 -11.08 10.54
C ASP A 238 -7.79 -11.25 9.03
N VAL A 239 -7.05 -10.50 8.22
CA VAL A 239 -7.23 -10.42 6.75
C VAL A 239 -6.03 -10.97 5.99
N VAL A 240 -4.80 -10.73 6.45
CA VAL A 240 -3.58 -11.16 5.77
C VAL A 240 -2.55 -11.76 6.74
N ASP A 241 -1.85 -12.79 6.26
CA ASP A 241 -0.57 -13.21 6.83
C ASP A 241 0.52 -12.23 6.42
N TRP A 242 1.35 -11.80 7.36
CA TRP A 242 2.48 -10.91 7.09
C TRP A 242 3.51 -10.93 8.24
N PRO A 243 4.80 -10.98 7.93
CA PRO A 243 5.39 -11.19 6.61
C PRO A 243 5.44 -12.68 6.25
N VAL A 244 5.20 -13.02 4.96
CA VAL A 244 5.33 -14.41 4.48
C VAL A 244 6.77 -14.81 4.20
N PHE A 245 7.68 -13.83 4.11
CA PHE A 245 9.13 -14.05 4.07
C PHE A 245 9.84 -12.87 4.75
N GLY A 246 10.96 -13.18 5.43
CA GLY A 246 11.65 -12.25 6.30
C GLY A 246 12.77 -11.45 5.61
N PHE A 247 13.54 -10.73 6.42
CA PHE A 247 14.70 -9.95 5.97
C PHE A 247 15.82 -10.85 5.42
N ARG A 248 16.01 -12.05 5.99
CA ARG A 248 17.01 -13.03 5.56
C ARG A 248 16.70 -13.52 4.15
N ASP A 249 15.44 -13.84 3.84
CA ASP A 249 15.03 -14.29 2.51
C ASP A 249 15.26 -13.21 1.46
N ARG A 250 14.90 -11.96 1.77
CA ARG A 250 15.15 -10.81 0.90
C ARG A 250 16.64 -10.58 0.63
N ARG A 251 17.49 -10.73 1.67
CA ARG A 251 18.94 -10.63 1.52
C ARG A 251 19.50 -11.75 0.65
N ARG A 252 19.08 -12.99 0.87
CA ARG A 252 19.48 -14.15 0.06
C ARG A 252 19.08 -13.98 -1.39
N PHE A 253 17.83 -13.57 -1.63
CA PHE A 253 17.33 -13.32 -2.98
C PHE A 253 18.19 -12.29 -3.72
N ARG A 254 18.52 -11.17 -3.09
CA ARG A 254 19.38 -10.13 -3.69
C ARG A 254 20.81 -10.63 -4.01
N LEU A 255 21.27 -11.63 -3.29
CA LEU A 255 22.57 -12.27 -3.50
C LEU A 255 22.51 -13.45 -4.48
N GLY A 256 21.35 -13.74 -5.07
CA GLY A 256 21.15 -14.90 -5.95
C GLY A 256 21.22 -16.24 -5.22
N LEU A 257 21.08 -16.26 -3.91
CA LEU A 257 21.13 -17.46 -3.08
C LEU A 257 19.74 -18.12 -2.98
N PRO A 258 19.65 -19.44 -2.87
CA PRO A 258 18.38 -20.14 -2.70
C PRO A 258 17.68 -19.71 -1.40
N PRO A 259 16.33 -19.80 -1.31
CA PRO A 259 15.58 -19.48 -0.09
C PRO A 259 16.05 -20.36 1.09
N VAL A 260 15.78 -19.89 2.32
CA VAL A 260 16.06 -20.70 3.52
C VAL A 260 15.09 -21.89 3.54
N PRO A 261 15.56 -23.13 3.74
CA PRO A 261 14.67 -24.27 3.92
C PRO A 261 13.73 -24.04 5.12
N LYS A 262 12.44 -24.31 4.97
CA LYS A 262 11.42 -24.08 6.02
C LYS A 262 11.75 -24.73 7.36
N ALA A 263 12.37 -25.90 7.37
CA ALA A 263 12.76 -26.62 8.60
C ALA A 263 13.82 -25.89 9.45
N VAL A 264 14.58 -24.94 8.89
CA VAL A 264 15.60 -24.14 9.61
C VAL A 264 15.00 -22.80 10.08
N ALA A 265 13.94 -22.34 9.46
CA ALA A 265 13.30 -21.09 9.82
C ALA A 265 12.54 -21.19 11.17
N GLU A 266 11.90 -22.31 11.44
CA GLU A 266 11.15 -22.54 12.69
C GLU A 266 12.06 -22.64 13.94
N GLN A 267 13.32 -23.07 13.80
CA GLN A 267 14.26 -23.16 14.92
C GLN A 267 14.95 -21.84 15.29
N VAL A 268 14.92 -20.84 14.45
CA VAL A 268 15.65 -19.57 14.64
C VAL A 268 14.76 -18.44 15.15
N ASP A 269 13.45 -18.49 14.89
CA ASP A 269 12.50 -17.51 15.44
C ASP A 269 12.34 -17.64 16.97
N GLU A 270 12.54 -18.85 17.55
CA GLU A 270 12.53 -19.03 19.00
C GLU A 270 13.75 -18.44 19.72
N THR A 271 14.84 -18.12 19.02
CA THR A 271 16.08 -17.58 19.63
C THR A 271 16.22 -16.05 19.53
N ASP A 272 15.49 -15.39 18.63
CA ASP A 272 15.56 -13.92 18.46
C ASP A 272 14.55 -13.15 19.33
N GLU A 273 13.55 -13.81 19.94
CA GLU A 273 12.62 -13.18 20.90
C GLU A 273 13.19 -13.06 22.32
N THR A 274 14.35 -13.68 22.62
CA THR A 274 14.98 -13.64 23.95
C THR A 274 16.13 -12.62 24.07
N SER A 275 16.36 -11.77 23.05
CA SER A 275 17.43 -10.76 23.04
C SER A 275 16.95 -9.42 22.50
N ALA A 276 15.94 -8.81 23.14
CA ALA A 276 15.58 -7.41 22.93
C ALA A 276 15.12 -6.78 24.24
#